data_5ddc99498a3408b1b3713386e379c28a
#
_entry.id   5ddc99498a3408b1b3713386e379c28a
#
_cell.length_a   1.000
_cell.length_b   1.000
_cell.length_c   1.000
_cell.angle_alpha   90.00
_cell.angle_beta   90.00
_cell.angle_gamma   90.00
#
_symmetry.space_group_name_H-M   'P 1'
#
loop_
_entity.id
_entity.type
_entity.pdbx_description
1 polymer ?
#
loop_
_entity_poly.entity_id
_entity_poly.type
_entity_poly.pdbx_seq_one_letter_code
_entity_poly.pdbx_strand_id
1 'polypeptide(L)'
;FYPLSILMLSKIKDILIIVNKGQLNQYKKILPDGNNLGIKISYLEQSKPRGLPDAFVIGEKFIGKENVAMILGDNFFYGQNLSKLLLSSTKLKNGAKVILHKVVKPELFGVAKVNNRNKIIKIQEKPKKYFSDLAITGLYFFDNKVVKYAKKLKPSKRGEVEIVDL
;
A
#
# COMPACT_ATOMS: atom_id res chain seq x y z
N PHE A 1 11.10 3.11 -10.11
CA PHE A 1 11.98 3.83 -9.19
C PHE A 1 11.23 4.78 -8.25
N TYR A 2 10.19 5.49 -8.69
CA TYR A 2 9.47 6.45 -7.82
C TYR A 2 8.90 5.83 -6.54
N PRO A 3 8.18 4.69 -6.56
CA PRO A 3 7.74 4.05 -5.33
C PRO A 3 8.90 3.65 -4.41
N LEU A 4 10.01 3.19 -4.97
CA LEU A 4 11.20 2.84 -4.22
C LEU A 4 11.77 4.05 -3.46
N SER A 5 11.87 5.22 -4.12
CA SER A 5 12.35 6.44 -3.48
C SER A 5 11.46 6.87 -2.30
N ILE A 6 10.16 6.67 -2.37
CA ILE A 6 9.21 6.95 -1.27
C ILE A 6 9.48 6.05 -0.07
N LEU A 7 9.71 4.76 -0.29
CA LEU A 7 10.08 3.83 0.79
C LEU A 7 11.42 4.21 1.42
N MET A 8 12.41 4.59 0.60
CA MET A 8 13.72 5.07 1.09
C MET A 8 13.60 6.37 1.88
N LEU A 9 12.80 7.34 1.45
CA LEU A 9 12.47 8.56 2.21
C LEU A 9 11.77 8.24 3.53
N SER A 10 11.01 7.15 3.58
CA SER A 10 10.38 6.63 4.80
C SER A 10 11.38 5.91 5.72
N LYS A 11 12.67 5.81 5.35
CA LYS A 11 13.72 5.03 6.03
C LYS A 11 13.44 3.53 6.10
N ILE A 12 12.61 3.01 5.20
CA ILE A 12 12.35 1.58 5.06
C ILE A 12 13.49 0.98 4.23
N LYS A 13 14.16 -0.02 4.76
CA LYS A 13 15.34 -0.65 4.14
C LYS A 13 15.07 -2.04 3.59
N ASP A 14 14.20 -2.81 4.24
CA ASP A 14 13.81 -4.13 3.76
C ASP A 14 12.58 -3.98 2.86
N ILE A 15 12.71 -4.36 1.60
CA ILE A 15 11.69 -4.14 0.57
C ILE A 15 11.40 -5.45 -0.15
N LEU A 16 10.11 -5.79 -0.25
CA LEU A 16 9.63 -6.90 -1.05
C LEU A 16 8.94 -6.34 -2.30
N ILE A 17 9.40 -6.77 -3.46
CA ILE A 17 8.75 -6.48 -4.74
C ILE A 17 7.99 -7.73 -5.18
N ILE A 18 6.66 -7.59 -5.31
CA ILE A 18 5.80 -8.65 -5.82
C ILE A 18 5.51 -8.36 -7.28
N VAL A 19 5.85 -9.30 -8.15
CA VAL A 19 5.70 -9.17 -9.61
C VAL A 19 4.76 -10.24 -10.15
N ASN A 20 4.26 -10.06 -11.35
CA ASN A 20 3.50 -11.09 -12.03
C ASN A 20 4.42 -12.25 -12.46
N LYS A 21 3.85 -13.44 -12.57
CA LYS A 21 4.56 -14.63 -13.03
C LYS A 21 5.30 -14.36 -14.34
N GLY A 22 6.58 -14.74 -14.39
CA GLY A 22 7.46 -14.58 -15.55
C GLY A 22 8.16 -13.23 -15.66
N GLN A 23 7.87 -12.24 -14.78
CA GLN A 23 8.50 -10.91 -14.81
C GLN A 23 9.74 -10.79 -13.90
N LEU A 24 9.98 -11.76 -13.04
CA LEU A 24 11.02 -11.73 -12.01
C LEU A 24 12.41 -11.38 -12.57
N ASN A 25 12.84 -12.02 -13.65
CA ASN A 25 14.16 -11.81 -14.23
C ASN A 25 14.32 -10.40 -14.81
N GLN A 26 13.27 -9.81 -15.37
CA GLN A 26 13.28 -8.44 -15.90
C GLN A 26 13.48 -7.43 -14.77
N TYR A 27 12.72 -7.58 -13.68
CA TYR A 27 12.83 -6.70 -12.52
C TYR A 27 14.18 -6.82 -11.83
N LYS A 28 14.71 -8.03 -11.65
CA LYS A 28 16.05 -8.26 -11.05
C LYS A 28 17.20 -7.65 -11.85
N LYS A 29 17.06 -7.54 -13.17
CA LYS A 29 18.07 -6.85 -14.03
C LYS A 29 18.09 -5.35 -13.78
N ILE A 30 16.93 -4.73 -13.53
CA ILE A 30 16.81 -3.27 -13.37
C ILE A 30 17.05 -2.86 -11.91
N LEU A 31 16.55 -3.64 -10.98
CA LEU A 31 16.65 -3.43 -9.53
C LEU A 31 17.17 -4.73 -8.91
N PRO A 32 18.49 -4.96 -8.80
CA PRO A 32 19.01 -6.20 -8.24
C PRO A 32 18.66 -6.34 -6.74
N ASP A 33 19.64 -6.45 -5.88
CA ASP A 33 19.43 -6.70 -4.44
C ASP A 33 19.32 -5.42 -3.59
N GLY A 34 19.59 -4.25 -4.20
CA GLY A 34 19.50 -2.95 -3.55
C GLY A 34 20.71 -2.56 -2.71
N ASN A 35 21.76 -3.38 -2.64
CA ASN A 35 22.94 -3.10 -1.81
C ASN A 35 23.61 -1.75 -2.15
N ASN A 36 23.69 -1.41 -3.44
CA ASN A 36 24.23 -0.14 -3.93
C ASN A 36 23.36 1.09 -3.54
N LEU A 37 22.12 0.86 -3.08
CA LEU A 37 21.21 1.90 -2.61
C LEU A 37 21.08 1.92 -1.08
N GLY A 38 21.80 1.05 -0.38
CA GLY A 38 21.74 0.90 1.08
C GLY A 38 20.43 0.32 1.59
N ILE A 39 19.75 -0.50 0.76
CA ILE A 39 18.51 -1.20 1.04
C ILE A 39 18.67 -2.68 0.69
N LYS A 40 17.72 -3.51 1.11
CA LYS A 40 17.65 -4.93 0.76
C LYS A 40 16.36 -5.20 0.00
N ILE A 41 16.48 -5.67 -1.23
CA ILE A 41 15.33 -6.00 -2.08
C ILE A 41 15.18 -7.51 -2.17
N SER A 42 13.99 -7.98 -1.86
CA SER A 42 13.55 -9.35 -2.06
C SER A 42 12.43 -9.40 -3.10
N TYR A 43 12.21 -10.54 -3.71
CA TYR A 43 11.23 -10.70 -4.79
C TYR A 43 10.35 -11.92 -4.55
N LEU A 44 9.06 -11.77 -4.85
CA LEU A 44 8.10 -12.88 -4.97
C LEU A 44 7.27 -12.69 -6.24
N GLU A 45 6.80 -13.80 -6.80
CA GLU A 45 5.87 -13.81 -7.91
C GLU A 45 4.46 -14.11 -7.43
N GLN A 46 3.48 -13.35 -7.92
CA GLN A 46 2.07 -13.69 -7.77
C GLN A 46 1.60 -14.50 -9.00
N SER A 47 0.89 -15.57 -8.76
CA SER A 47 0.37 -16.43 -9.83
C SER A 47 -0.78 -15.78 -10.60
N LYS A 48 -1.65 -15.02 -9.87
CA LYS A 48 -2.79 -14.28 -10.41
C LYS A 48 -3.04 -13.04 -9.55
N PRO A 49 -3.36 -11.88 -10.14
CA PRO A 49 -3.79 -10.70 -9.39
C PRO A 49 -5.21 -10.95 -8.83
N ARG A 50 -5.34 -11.00 -7.51
CA ARG A 50 -6.62 -11.19 -6.80
C ARG A 50 -7.08 -9.95 -6.05
N GLY A 51 -6.36 -8.86 -6.17
CA GLY A 51 -6.57 -7.62 -5.44
C GLY A 51 -5.39 -7.29 -4.53
N LEU A 52 -5.31 -6.03 -4.10
CA LEU A 52 -4.16 -5.53 -3.33
C LEU A 52 -3.90 -6.27 -2.00
N PRO A 53 -4.93 -6.68 -1.22
CA PRO A 53 -4.71 -7.41 0.02
C PRO A 53 -3.97 -8.74 -0.15
N ASP A 54 -4.01 -9.36 -1.33
CA ASP A 54 -3.30 -10.61 -1.60
C ASP A 54 -1.77 -10.46 -1.43
N ALA A 55 -1.25 -9.25 -1.64
CA ALA A 55 0.17 -8.96 -1.43
C ALA A 55 0.61 -9.22 0.03
N PHE A 56 -0.25 -8.96 1.02
CA PHE A 56 0.05 -9.25 2.42
C PHE A 56 0.06 -10.75 2.71
N VAL A 57 -0.77 -11.51 2.02
CA VAL A 57 -0.82 -12.99 2.15
C VAL A 57 0.44 -13.59 1.51
N ILE A 58 0.80 -13.15 0.30
CA ILE A 58 2.01 -13.58 -0.41
C ILE A 58 3.27 -13.20 0.40
N GLY A 59 3.29 -11.98 0.95
CA GLY A 59 4.40 -11.42 1.72
C GLY A 59 4.44 -11.81 3.20
N GLU A 60 3.57 -12.70 3.69
CA GLU A 60 3.44 -13.04 5.11
C GLU A 60 4.77 -13.36 5.79
N LYS A 61 5.59 -14.22 5.18
CA LYS A 61 6.91 -14.60 5.73
C LYS A 61 7.88 -13.42 5.78
N PHE A 62 7.79 -12.52 4.82
CA PHE A 62 8.60 -11.30 4.78
C PHE A 62 8.17 -10.31 5.87
N ILE A 63 6.86 -10.11 6.04
CA ILE A 63 6.30 -9.19 7.04
C ILE A 63 6.58 -9.69 8.47
N GLY A 64 6.42 -10.98 8.71
CA GLY A 64 6.65 -11.58 10.02
C GLY A 64 5.82 -10.91 11.12
N LYS A 65 6.50 -10.32 12.10
CA LYS A 65 5.88 -9.62 13.25
C LYS A 65 5.97 -8.10 13.14
N GLU A 66 6.53 -7.57 12.07
CA GLU A 66 6.78 -6.15 11.89
C GLU A 66 5.59 -5.43 11.26
N ASN A 67 5.54 -4.11 11.45
CA ASN A 67 4.65 -3.24 10.69
C ASN A 67 5.09 -3.22 9.23
N VAL A 68 4.16 -2.97 8.33
CA VAL A 68 4.40 -2.99 6.89
C VAL A 68 3.86 -1.74 6.21
N ALA A 69 4.64 -1.21 5.26
CA ALA A 69 4.16 -0.24 4.30
C ALA A 69 3.94 -0.93 2.94
N MET A 70 2.86 -0.59 2.26
CA MET A 70 2.62 -1.01 0.88
C MET A 70 2.48 0.22 0.00
N ILE A 71 3.19 0.24 -1.12
CA ILE A 71 3.09 1.25 -2.15
C ILE A 71 2.83 0.61 -3.51
N LEU A 72 1.94 1.20 -4.29
CA LEU A 72 1.64 0.71 -5.64
C LEU A 72 2.72 1.16 -6.62
N GLY A 73 3.05 0.31 -7.59
CA GLY A 73 4.14 0.51 -8.54
C GLY A 73 3.96 1.69 -9.50
N ASP A 74 2.73 2.13 -9.71
CA ASP A 74 2.33 3.22 -10.60
C ASP A 74 2.08 4.56 -9.87
N ASN A 75 2.24 4.60 -8.54
CA ASN A 75 2.01 5.82 -7.77
C ASN A 75 3.26 6.69 -7.66
N PHE A 76 3.06 7.98 -7.85
CA PHE A 76 4.06 9.03 -7.68
C PHE A 76 3.61 10.00 -6.59
N PHE A 77 4.47 10.23 -5.59
CA PHE A 77 4.18 11.16 -4.50
C PHE A 77 5.17 12.32 -4.52
N TYR A 78 4.62 13.52 -4.50
CA TYR A 78 5.39 14.76 -4.43
C TYR A 78 4.65 15.78 -3.57
N GLY A 79 5.37 16.58 -2.81
CA GLY A 79 4.78 17.65 -2.02
C GLY A 79 5.68 18.15 -0.90
N GLN A 80 5.30 19.30 -0.34
CA GLN A 80 5.99 19.87 0.80
C GLN A 80 5.80 18.98 2.04
N ASN A 81 6.83 18.89 2.87
CA ASN A 81 6.83 18.08 4.11
C ASN A 81 6.58 16.57 3.91
N LEU A 82 6.70 16.05 2.68
CA LEU A 82 6.45 14.63 2.39
C LEU A 82 7.29 13.72 3.30
N SER A 83 8.59 13.96 3.43
CA SER A 83 9.47 13.15 4.29
C SER A 83 9.02 13.14 5.75
N LYS A 84 8.56 14.27 6.29
CA LYS A 84 8.01 14.36 7.66
C LYS A 84 6.74 13.54 7.82
N LEU A 85 5.84 13.60 6.83
CA LEU A 85 4.62 12.81 6.78
C LEU A 85 4.94 11.31 6.76
N LEU A 86 5.83 10.89 5.87
CA LEU A 86 6.28 9.49 5.73
C LEU A 86 6.88 8.95 7.02
N LEU A 87 7.87 9.67 7.60
CA LEU A 87 8.51 9.27 8.86
C LEU A 87 7.53 9.21 10.04
N SER A 88 6.51 10.08 10.07
CA SER A 88 5.46 10.01 11.09
C SER A 88 4.55 8.80 10.88
N SER A 89 4.39 8.35 9.64
CA SER A 89 3.54 7.21 9.29
C SER A 89 4.19 5.87 9.61
N THR A 90 5.52 5.75 9.51
CA THR A 90 6.24 4.53 9.92
C THR A 90 6.21 4.31 11.44
N LYS A 91 5.90 5.34 12.24
CA LYS A 91 5.75 5.23 13.72
C LYS A 91 4.38 4.70 14.15
N LEU A 92 3.62 4.10 13.24
CA LEU A 92 2.33 3.47 13.55
C LEU A 92 2.51 2.42 14.65
N LYS A 93 1.68 2.51 15.71
CA LYS A 93 1.70 1.51 16.79
C LYS A 93 0.65 0.41 16.57
N ASN A 94 -0.54 0.77 16.10
CA ASN A 94 -1.65 -0.14 15.87
C ASN A 94 -2.54 0.36 14.73
N GLY A 95 -3.19 -0.57 14.02
CA GLY A 95 -4.17 -0.28 12.98
C GLY A 95 -3.54 0.09 11.64
N ALA A 96 -4.14 1.06 10.97
CA ALA A 96 -3.74 1.49 9.64
C ALA A 96 -3.58 3.02 9.56
N LYS A 97 -2.73 3.45 8.64
CA LYS A 97 -2.61 4.85 8.22
C LYS A 97 -2.54 4.89 6.69
N VAL A 98 -3.36 5.73 6.08
CA VAL A 98 -3.40 5.93 4.64
C VAL A 98 -3.21 7.41 4.31
N ILE A 99 -2.69 7.68 3.12
CA ILE A 99 -2.58 9.05 2.62
C ILE A 99 -3.79 9.32 1.74
N LEU A 100 -4.46 10.43 2.00
CA LEU A 100 -5.64 10.87 1.26
C LEU A 100 -5.28 12.05 0.38
N HIS A 101 -5.91 12.12 -0.80
CA HIS A 101 -5.77 13.22 -1.73
C HIS A 101 -7.15 13.67 -2.23
N LYS A 102 -7.35 14.98 -2.34
CA LYS A 102 -8.59 15.52 -2.93
C LYS A 102 -8.62 15.28 -4.42
N VAL A 103 -9.75 14.76 -4.90
CA VAL A 103 -9.95 14.45 -6.32
C VAL A 103 -11.28 15.05 -6.82
N VAL A 104 -11.33 15.32 -8.12
CA VAL A 104 -12.53 15.87 -8.78
C VAL A 104 -13.59 14.79 -9.02
N LYS A 105 -13.15 13.54 -9.26
CA LYS A 105 -14.03 12.40 -9.59
C LYS A 105 -13.85 11.27 -8.57
N PRO A 106 -14.38 11.42 -7.34
CA PRO A 106 -14.18 10.43 -6.27
C PRO A 106 -14.78 9.06 -6.59
N GLU A 107 -15.78 8.97 -7.44
CA GLU A 107 -16.42 7.71 -7.87
C GLU A 107 -15.47 6.74 -8.60
N LEU A 108 -14.29 7.19 -8.99
CA LEU A 108 -13.27 6.35 -9.63
C LEU A 108 -12.31 5.66 -8.64
N PHE A 109 -12.37 6.02 -7.36
CA PHE A 109 -11.38 5.64 -6.34
C PHE A 109 -12.03 5.01 -5.10
N GLY A 110 -11.21 4.38 -4.28
CA GLY A 110 -11.56 4.18 -2.87
C GLY A 110 -11.60 5.54 -2.17
N VAL A 111 -12.70 5.86 -1.50
CA VAL A 111 -12.95 7.17 -0.89
C VAL A 111 -13.11 7.05 0.61
N ALA A 112 -12.50 7.96 1.35
CA ALA A 112 -12.62 8.04 2.79
C ALA A 112 -13.28 9.34 3.24
N LYS A 113 -14.08 9.28 4.31
CA LYS A 113 -14.52 10.45 5.09
C LYS A 113 -13.80 10.43 6.43
N VAL A 114 -13.28 11.57 6.83
CA VAL A 114 -12.58 11.74 8.11
C VAL A 114 -13.33 12.69 9.03
N ASN A 115 -13.14 12.52 10.34
CA ASN A 115 -13.61 13.47 11.35
C ASN A 115 -12.57 14.58 11.60
N ASN A 116 -12.87 15.51 12.50
CA ASN A 116 -11.98 16.64 12.87
C ASN A 116 -10.65 16.23 13.49
N ARG A 117 -10.48 14.95 13.87
CA ARG A 117 -9.22 14.36 14.36
C ARG A 117 -8.48 13.55 13.31
N ASN A 118 -8.83 13.72 12.03
CA ASN A 118 -8.29 12.96 10.89
C ASN A 118 -8.45 11.43 11.03
N LYS A 119 -9.46 10.96 11.77
CA LYS A 119 -9.81 9.54 11.81
C LYS A 119 -10.83 9.24 10.73
N ILE A 120 -10.61 8.16 9.99
CA ILE A 120 -11.56 7.65 9.00
C ILE A 120 -12.81 7.18 9.75
N ILE A 121 -13.97 7.69 9.32
CA ILE A 121 -15.29 7.34 9.86
C ILE A 121 -16.16 6.63 8.83
N LYS A 122 -15.79 6.71 7.57
CA LYS A 122 -16.41 5.97 6.47
C LYS A 122 -15.38 5.76 5.36
N ILE A 123 -15.42 4.58 4.76
CA ILE A 123 -14.61 4.21 3.59
C ILE A 123 -15.47 3.40 2.63
N GLN A 124 -15.27 3.60 1.33
CA GLN A 124 -16.02 2.86 0.32
C GLN A 124 -15.26 2.86 -1.01
N GLU A 125 -15.16 1.70 -1.63
CA GLU A 125 -14.61 1.56 -2.98
C GLU A 125 -15.61 2.08 -4.00
N LYS A 126 -15.17 2.96 -4.90
CA LYS A 126 -15.93 3.49 -6.05
C LYS A 126 -17.39 3.81 -5.71
N PRO A 127 -17.63 4.78 -4.81
CA PRO A 127 -18.98 5.05 -4.32
C PRO A 127 -19.90 5.58 -5.43
N LYS A 128 -21.08 5.00 -5.58
CA LYS A 128 -22.10 5.49 -6.53
C LYS A 128 -22.74 6.81 -6.10
N LYS A 129 -22.75 7.10 -4.78
CA LYS A 129 -23.27 8.35 -4.22
C LYS A 129 -22.12 9.10 -3.57
N TYR A 130 -22.00 10.38 -3.90
CA TYR A 130 -21.00 11.27 -3.31
C TYR A 130 -21.15 11.35 -1.78
N PHE A 131 -20.04 11.27 -1.05
CA PHE A 131 -19.98 11.54 0.39
C PHE A 131 -18.67 12.21 0.84
N SER A 132 -17.65 12.21 0.01
CA SER A 132 -16.34 12.85 0.25
C SER A 132 -15.56 12.94 -1.06
N ASP A 133 -14.65 13.89 -1.15
CA ASP A 133 -13.70 14.09 -2.24
C ASP A 133 -12.30 13.52 -1.92
N LEU A 134 -12.13 12.87 -0.76
CA LEU A 134 -10.85 12.35 -0.30
C LEU A 134 -10.62 10.92 -0.82
N ALA A 135 -9.91 10.80 -1.92
CA ALA A 135 -9.47 9.50 -2.44
C ALA A 135 -8.31 8.92 -1.62
N ILE A 136 -8.34 7.61 -1.45
CA ILE A 136 -7.23 6.85 -0.89
C ILE A 136 -6.17 6.72 -1.97
N THR A 137 -4.95 7.12 -1.65
CA THR A 137 -3.80 6.95 -2.56
C THR A 137 -3.22 5.55 -2.41
N GLY A 138 -2.31 5.18 -3.32
CA GLY A 138 -1.66 3.86 -3.29
C GLY A 138 -0.50 3.75 -2.31
N LEU A 139 -0.57 4.40 -1.15
CA LEU A 139 0.43 4.27 -0.08
C LEU A 139 -0.25 4.04 1.27
N TYR A 140 0.05 2.90 1.86
CA TYR A 140 -0.59 2.36 3.05
C TYR A 140 0.46 1.97 4.08
N PHE A 141 0.14 2.17 5.37
CA PHE A 141 0.92 1.68 6.51
C PHE A 141 0.00 0.89 7.42
N PHE A 142 0.40 -0.32 7.76
CA PHE A 142 -0.39 -1.23 8.61
C PHE A 142 0.46 -1.81 9.72
N ASP A 143 -0.17 -2.17 10.84
CA ASP A 143 0.42 -3.11 11.78
C ASP A 143 0.41 -4.53 11.19
N ASN A 144 1.16 -5.46 11.78
CA ASN A 144 1.30 -6.83 11.29
C ASN A 144 0.00 -7.65 11.28
N LYS A 145 -1.04 -7.18 11.96
CA LYS A 145 -2.36 -7.85 11.96
C LYS A 145 -3.03 -7.81 10.60
N VAL A 146 -2.57 -6.93 9.70
CA VAL A 146 -3.07 -6.83 8.32
C VAL A 146 -3.04 -8.18 7.61
N VAL A 147 -2.02 -9.02 7.83
CA VAL A 147 -1.93 -10.36 7.23
C VAL A 147 -3.12 -11.24 7.66
N LYS A 148 -3.45 -11.21 8.96
CA LYS A 148 -4.60 -11.95 9.51
C LYS A 148 -5.92 -11.47 8.92
N TYR A 149 -6.08 -10.15 8.72
CA TYR A 149 -7.28 -9.58 8.11
C TYR A 149 -7.35 -9.90 6.63
N ALA A 150 -6.27 -9.72 5.88
CA ALA A 150 -6.19 -10.03 4.45
C ALA A 150 -6.61 -11.47 4.13
N LYS A 151 -6.18 -12.45 4.96
CA LYS A 151 -6.58 -13.86 4.81
C LYS A 151 -8.08 -14.12 4.98
N LYS A 152 -8.81 -13.23 5.63
CA LYS A 152 -10.26 -13.37 5.88
C LYS A 152 -11.13 -12.68 4.86
N LEU A 153 -10.56 -11.79 4.05
CA LEU A 153 -11.31 -11.05 3.05
C LEU A 153 -11.84 -11.98 1.96
N LYS A 154 -13.01 -11.66 1.47
CA LYS A 154 -13.65 -12.34 0.34
C LYS A 154 -13.67 -11.40 -0.87
N PRO A 155 -13.62 -11.93 -2.09
CA PRO A 155 -13.78 -11.11 -3.28
C PRO A 155 -15.09 -10.33 -3.26
N SER A 156 -15.02 -9.07 -3.68
CA SER A 156 -16.18 -8.21 -3.89
C SER A 156 -17.01 -8.68 -5.10
N LYS A 157 -18.11 -7.98 -5.39
CA LYS A 157 -18.89 -8.21 -6.62
C LYS A 157 -18.10 -7.99 -7.91
N ARG A 158 -16.94 -7.35 -7.82
CA ARG A 158 -15.99 -7.12 -8.93
C ARG A 158 -15.03 -8.31 -9.15
N GLY A 159 -15.07 -9.33 -8.28
CA GLY A 159 -14.19 -10.49 -8.33
C GLY A 159 -12.81 -10.25 -7.70
N GLU A 160 -12.56 -9.07 -7.10
CA GLU A 160 -11.31 -8.70 -6.46
C GLU A 160 -11.47 -8.53 -4.96
N VAL A 161 -10.40 -8.79 -4.21
CA VAL A 161 -10.32 -8.47 -2.78
C VAL A 161 -9.95 -7.00 -2.65
N GLU A 162 -10.83 -6.21 -2.00
CA GLU A 162 -10.67 -4.76 -1.92
C GLU A 162 -9.81 -4.35 -0.72
N ILE A 163 -8.89 -3.42 -0.94
CA ILE A 163 -8.02 -2.92 0.15
C ILE A 163 -8.78 -2.07 1.17
N VAL A 164 -9.89 -1.50 0.77
CA VAL A 164 -10.75 -0.69 1.65
C VAL A 164 -11.50 -1.51 2.70
N ASP A 165 -11.48 -2.84 2.57
CA ASP A 165 -12.11 -3.78 3.51
C ASP A 165 -11.14 -4.25 4.61
N LEU A 166 -9.87 -3.80 4.55
CA LEU A 166 -8.85 -3.99 5.60
C LEU A 166 -8.97 -2.93 6.69
#